data_4324b1c77986bec46c3af13a370f2637
#
_entry.id   4324b1c77986bec46c3af13a370f2637
#
_cell.length_a   1.000
_cell.length_b   1.000
_cell.length_c   1.000
_cell.angle_alpha   90.00
_cell.angle_beta   90.00
_cell.angle_gamma   90.00
#
_symmetry.space_group_name_H-M   'P 1'
#
loop_
_entity.id
_entity.type
_entity.pdbx_description
1 polymer ?
#
loop_
_entity_poly.entity_id
_entity_poly.type
_entity_poly.pdbx_seq_one_letter_code
_entity_poly.pdbx_strand_id
1 'polypeptide(L)'
;DRSVSRGLGDVYKRQGAGYEHVTIGCTVENQRMADYRLPIFQKLPIRHKIIVCAPLIGPIDLAPYLGPEIEQVSVGGESGPEARVCDYAWVLSLRDQCAEHDVSFCFHQTGARLLKDGRLYRIRRQFQHMQARKAGIDFKAGG
;
A
#
# COMPACT_ATOMS: atom_id res chain seq x y z
N ASP A 1 -14.50 6.78 -0.10
CA ASP A 1 -13.74 7.57 -1.05
C ASP A 1 -14.28 7.42 -2.45
N ARG A 2 -14.56 8.58 -3.06
CA ARG A 2 -15.20 8.62 -4.37
C ARG A 2 -14.34 8.06 -5.49
N SER A 3 -13.02 8.27 -5.44
CA SER A 3 -12.14 7.80 -6.52
C SER A 3 -12.10 6.27 -6.57
N VAL A 4 -12.08 5.61 -5.43
CA VAL A 4 -12.09 4.15 -5.38
C VAL A 4 -13.41 3.61 -5.91
N SER A 5 -14.55 4.07 -5.38
CA SER A 5 -15.84 3.52 -5.77
C SER A 5 -16.20 3.84 -7.22
N ARG A 6 -15.85 5.07 -7.68
CA ARG A 6 -16.16 5.47 -9.05
C ARG A 6 -15.31 4.69 -10.07
N GLY A 7 -14.00 4.62 -9.86
CA GLY A 7 -13.12 3.91 -10.78
C GLY A 7 -13.41 2.42 -10.83
N LEU A 8 -13.63 1.82 -9.66
CA LEU A 8 -13.92 0.40 -9.58
C LEU A 8 -15.27 0.06 -10.18
N GLY A 9 -16.27 0.93 -10.01
CA GLY A 9 -17.56 0.72 -10.61
C GLY A 9 -17.52 0.71 -12.14
N ASP A 10 -16.75 1.62 -12.71
CA ASP A 10 -16.59 1.68 -14.17
C ASP A 10 -15.85 0.45 -14.69
N VAL A 11 -14.79 0.03 -14.02
CA VAL A 11 -14.06 -1.18 -14.38
C VAL A 11 -14.98 -2.39 -14.32
N TYR A 12 -15.76 -2.51 -13.27
CA TYR A 12 -16.69 -3.62 -13.10
C TYR A 12 -17.73 -3.68 -14.22
N LYS A 13 -18.30 -2.55 -14.58
CA LYS A 13 -19.30 -2.50 -15.65
C LYS A 13 -18.76 -2.95 -17.00
N ARG A 14 -17.48 -2.72 -17.24
CA ARG A 14 -16.84 -3.10 -18.50
C ARG A 14 -16.24 -4.48 -18.49
N GLN A 15 -16.33 -5.17 -17.37
CA GLN A 15 -15.51 -6.35 -17.10
C GLN A 15 -15.89 -7.58 -17.88
N GLY A 16 -16.99 -7.60 -18.61
CA GLY A 16 -17.48 -8.75 -19.32
C GLY A 16 -16.38 -9.53 -20.02
N ALA A 17 -15.49 -8.85 -20.75
CA ALA A 17 -14.36 -9.51 -21.40
C ALA A 17 -13.18 -8.55 -21.45
N GLY A 18 -12.00 -9.00 -21.10
CA GLY A 18 -10.78 -8.23 -21.29
C GLY A 18 -10.26 -7.49 -20.07
N TYR A 19 -10.98 -7.49 -18.95
CA TYR A 19 -10.51 -6.83 -17.73
C TYR A 19 -9.91 -7.81 -16.71
N GLU A 20 -9.76 -9.07 -17.08
CA GLU A 20 -9.13 -10.09 -16.25
C GLU A 20 -7.65 -9.82 -15.98
N HIS A 21 -7.03 -9.02 -16.85
CA HIS A 21 -5.61 -8.68 -16.72
C HIS A 21 -5.38 -7.36 -15.98
N VAL A 22 -6.45 -6.65 -15.63
CA VAL A 22 -6.33 -5.36 -14.97
C VAL A 22 -6.11 -5.56 -13.48
N THR A 23 -5.07 -4.92 -12.94
CA THR A 23 -4.82 -4.88 -11.51
C THR A 23 -5.38 -3.59 -10.96
N ILE A 24 -6.23 -3.68 -9.95
CA ILE A 24 -6.86 -2.52 -9.33
C ILE A 24 -6.31 -2.34 -7.93
N GLY A 25 -5.89 -1.12 -7.63
CA GLY A 25 -5.37 -0.77 -6.31
C GLY A 25 -6.37 0.03 -5.51
N CYS A 26 -6.41 -0.24 -4.21
CA CYS A 26 -7.16 0.54 -3.25
C CYS A 26 -6.17 1.27 -2.36
N THR A 27 -6.25 2.60 -2.33
CA THR A 27 -5.35 3.42 -1.52
C THR A 27 -5.90 3.60 -0.11
N VAL A 28 -5.07 3.31 0.89
CA VAL A 28 -5.41 3.53 2.30
C VAL A 28 -4.19 4.13 2.99
N GLU A 29 -4.35 5.32 3.55
CA GLU A 29 -3.25 6.09 4.14
C GLU A 29 -3.11 5.86 5.64
N ASN A 30 -4.19 5.44 6.31
CA ASN A 30 -4.23 5.21 7.74
C ASN A 30 -5.31 4.16 8.06
N GLN A 31 -5.43 3.80 9.34
CA GLN A 31 -6.37 2.76 9.75
C GLN A 31 -7.82 3.11 9.43
N ARG A 32 -8.20 4.37 9.61
CA ARG A 32 -9.57 4.80 9.33
C ARG A 32 -9.95 4.56 7.88
N MET A 33 -9.05 4.88 6.96
CA MET A 33 -9.30 4.67 5.53
C MET A 33 -9.30 3.20 5.17
N ALA A 34 -8.44 2.42 5.81
CA ALA A 34 -8.44 0.97 5.60
C ALA A 34 -9.77 0.37 6.01
N ASP A 35 -10.26 0.70 7.20
CA ASP A 35 -11.51 0.15 7.72
C ASP A 35 -12.73 0.60 6.91
N TYR A 36 -12.65 1.77 6.28
CA TYR A 36 -13.74 2.27 5.45
C TYR A 36 -13.72 1.68 4.04
N ARG A 37 -12.56 1.64 3.41
CA ARG A 37 -12.45 1.29 1.98
C ARG A 37 -12.29 -0.20 1.73
N LEU A 38 -11.53 -0.91 2.56
CA LEU A 38 -11.19 -2.30 2.27
C LEU A 38 -12.37 -3.26 2.33
N PRO A 39 -13.33 -3.13 3.26
CA PRO A 39 -14.51 -4.00 3.21
C PRO A 39 -15.31 -3.87 1.91
N ILE A 40 -15.37 -2.66 1.35
CA ILE A 40 -16.02 -2.42 0.06
C ILE A 40 -15.20 -3.04 -1.06
N PHE A 41 -13.90 -2.79 -1.04
CA PHE A 41 -12.98 -3.29 -2.07
C PHE A 41 -12.96 -4.81 -2.14
N GLN A 42 -12.99 -5.48 -0.99
CA GLN A 42 -12.97 -6.94 -0.93
C GLN A 42 -14.17 -7.58 -1.62
N LYS A 43 -15.31 -6.91 -1.60
CA LYS A 43 -16.56 -7.45 -2.15
C LYS A 43 -16.67 -7.29 -3.65
N LEU A 44 -15.79 -6.50 -4.26
CA LEU A 44 -15.85 -6.26 -5.69
C LEU A 44 -15.29 -7.48 -6.44
N PRO A 45 -15.96 -7.91 -7.51
CA PRO A 45 -15.54 -9.09 -8.28
C PRO A 45 -14.39 -8.75 -9.22
N ILE A 46 -13.30 -8.25 -8.68
CA ILE A 46 -12.09 -7.90 -9.40
C ILE A 46 -11.07 -9.00 -9.14
N ARG A 47 -10.44 -9.48 -10.20
CA ARG A 47 -9.54 -10.63 -10.10
C ARG A 47 -8.19 -10.26 -9.47
N HIS A 48 -7.63 -9.11 -9.84
CA HIS A 48 -6.30 -8.71 -9.39
C HIS A 48 -6.38 -7.47 -8.53
N LYS A 49 -6.22 -7.64 -7.24
CA LYS A 49 -6.34 -6.57 -6.25
C LYS A 49 -5.03 -6.33 -5.54
N ILE A 50 -4.67 -5.06 -5.38
CA ILE A 50 -3.55 -4.66 -4.53
C ILE A 50 -4.01 -3.58 -3.57
N ILE A 51 -3.29 -3.45 -2.46
CA ILE A 51 -3.50 -2.36 -1.50
C ILE A 51 -2.32 -1.42 -1.60
N VAL A 52 -2.59 -0.11 -1.65
CA VAL A 52 -1.56 0.91 -1.75
C VAL A 52 -1.62 1.80 -0.52
N CYS A 53 -0.60 1.74 0.32
CA CYS A 53 -0.47 2.60 1.51
C CYS A 53 0.53 3.70 1.19
N ALA A 54 0.09 4.67 0.42
CA ALA A 54 0.92 5.78 0.00
C ALA A 54 0.04 7.03 -0.20
N PRO A 55 0.27 8.11 0.55
CA PRO A 55 1.29 8.20 1.59
C PRO A 55 0.88 7.46 2.86
N LEU A 56 1.81 6.74 3.46
CA LEU A 56 1.58 6.09 4.75
C LEU A 56 1.78 7.13 5.85
N ILE A 57 0.70 7.48 6.54
CA ILE A 57 0.70 8.57 7.51
C ILE A 57 0.26 8.14 8.91
N GLY A 58 0.12 6.87 9.14
CA GLY A 58 -0.23 6.32 10.45
C GLY A 58 0.00 4.81 10.47
N PRO A 59 -0.03 4.20 11.65
CA PRO A 59 0.05 2.75 11.74
C PRO A 59 -1.21 2.11 11.19
N ILE A 60 -1.06 0.99 10.50
CA ILE A 60 -2.20 0.27 9.91
C ILE A 60 -2.11 -1.21 10.26
N ASP A 61 -3.20 -1.76 10.78
CA ASP A 61 -3.38 -3.20 10.89
C ASP A 61 -4.22 -3.65 9.70
N LEU A 62 -3.60 -4.36 8.78
CA LEU A 62 -4.26 -4.90 7.59
C LEU A 62 -4.66 -6.36 7.75
N ALA A 63 -4.29 -7.00 8.86
CA ALA A 63 -4.53 -8.43 9.04
C ALA A 63 -5.97 -8.86 8.73
N PRO A 64 -7.01 -8.12 9.13
CA PRO A 64 -8.38 -8.51 8.81
C PRO A 64 -8.70 -8.50 7.32
N TYR A 65 -7.88 -7.83 6.51
CA TYR A 65 -8.15 -7.61 5.09
C TYR A 65 -7.22 -8.38 4.16
N LEU A 66 -6.17 -8.99 4.71
CA LEU A 66 -5.22 -9.74 3.91
C LEU A 66 -5.72 -11.16 3.69
N GLY A 67 -5.86 -11.53 2.43
CA GLY A 67 -6.33 -12.85 2.03
C GLY A 67 -5.79 -13.18 0.65
N PRO A 68 -6.12 -14.36 0.12
CA PRO A 68 -5.56 -14.80 -1.16
C PRO A 68 -5.96 -13.92 -2.34
N GLU A 69 -6.99 -13.10 -2.21
CA GLU A 69 -7.42 -12.18 -3.27
C GLU A 69 -6.55 -10.93 -3.33
N ILE A 70 -5.77 -10.63 -2.28
CA ILE A 70 -4.86 -9.48 -2.28
C ILE A 70 -3.48 -9.96 -2.70
N GLU A 71 -3.01 -9.48 -3.84
CA GLU A 71 -1.74 -9.94 -4.42
C GLU A 71 -0.53 -9.22 -3.85
N GLN A 72 -0.70 -7.94 -3.51
CA GLN A 72 0.42 -7.14 -3.05
C GLN A 72 -0.05 -5.97 -2.21
N VAL A 73 0.80 -5.59 -1.27
CA VAL A 73 0.68 -4.32 -0.54
C VAL A 73 1.89 -3.47 -0.91
N SER A 74 1.65 -2.28 -1.43
CA SER A 74 2.68 -1.33 -1.83
C SER A 74 2.68 -0.17 -0.85
N VAL A 75 3.85 0.20 -0.34
CA VAL A 75 3.96 1.22 0.71
C VAL A 75 4.94 2.31 0.31
N GLY A 76 4.58 3.55 0.61
CA GLY A 76 5.47 4.69 0.37
C GLY A 76 5.11 5.87 1.26
N GLY A 77 6.10 6.75 1.48
CA GLY A 77 5.88 8.00 2.20
C GLY A 77 5.42 9.11 1.26
N GLU A 78 5.14 10.26 1.84
CA GLU A 78 4.72 11.44 1.10
C GLU A 78 5.92 12.24 0.63
N SER A 79 5.88 12.70 -0.62
CA SER A 79 6.91 13.56 -1.17
C SER A 79 6.46 15.02 -1.11
N GLY A 80 7.43 15.93 -1.26
CA GLY A 80 7.15 17.36 -1.33
C GLY A 80 7.51 18.12 -0.07
N PRO A 81 7.47 19.46 -0.14
CA PRO A 81 7.94 20.30 0.97
C PRO A 81 7.05 20.21 2.23
N GLU A 82 5.80 19.82 2.07
CA GLU A 82 4.88 19.67 3.20
C GLU A 82 4.59 18.22 3.53
N ALA A 83 5.51 17.32 3.16
CA ALA A 83 5.33 15.89 3.41
C ALA A 83 5.17 15.61 4.90
N ARG A 84 4.18 14.76 5.20
CA ARG A 84 3.99 14.26 6.56
C ARG A 84 4.99 13.15 6.82
N VAL A 85 5.29 12.93 8.08
CA VAL A 85 6.28 11.92 8.48
C VAL A 85 5.75 10.52 8.18
N CYS A 86 6.63 9.69 7.61
CA CYS A 86 6.43 8.26 7.50
C CYS A 86 7.33 7.58 8.53
N ASP A 87 6.73 6.84 9.46
CA ASP A 87 7.48 6.13 10.47
C ASP A 87 7.88 4.75 9.92
N TYR A 88 9.16 4.48 9.92
CA TYR A 88 9.69 3.21 9.41
C TYR A 88 9.15 2.00 10.19
N ALA A 89 8.82 2.18 11.47
CA ALA A 89 8.20 1.11 12.25
C ALA A 89 6.85 0.70 11.67
N TRP A 90 6.08 1.65 11.14
CA TRP A 90 4.81 1.34 10.46
C TRP A 90 5.04 0.54 9.20
N VAL A 91 6.09 0.88 8.46
CA VAL A 91 6.47 0.18 7.21
C VAL A 91 6.83 -1.27 7.54
N LEU A 92 7.67 -1.48 8.54
CA LEU A 92 8.08 -2.82 8.96
C LEU A 92 6.90 -3.65 9.47
N SER A 93 5.99 -3.02 10.20
CA SER A 93 4.78 -3.71 10.66
C SER A 93 3.96 -4.24 9.49
N LEU A 94 3.77 -3.44 8.45
CA LEU A 94 3.04 -3.87 7.26
C LEU A 94 3.77 -4.98 6.53
N ARG A 95 5.08 -4.90 6.45
CA ARG A 95 5.90 -5.95 5.86
C ARG A 95 5.70 -7.28 6.59
N ASP A 96 5.73 -7.25 7.91
CA ASP A 96 5.58 -8.45 8.73
C ASP A 96 4.17 -9.05 8.58
N GLN A 97 3.14 -8.20 8.54
CA GLN A 97 1.77 -8.65 8.31
C GLN A 97 1.63 -9.35 6.96
N CYS A 98 2.24 -8.78 5.93
CA CYS A 98 2.22 -9.39 4.60
C CYS A 98 2.93 -10.74 4.59
N ALA A 99 4.08 -10.83 5.24
CA ALA A 99 4.81 -12.08 5.31
C ALA A 99 4.01 -13.16 6.04
N GLU A 100 3.34 -12.80 7.13
CA GLU A 100 2.49 -13.74 7.88
C GLU A 100 1.32 -14.28 7.05
N HIS A 101 0.79 -13.47 6.15
CA HIS A 101 -0.37 -13.83 5.34
C HIS A 101 -0.01 -14.26 3.92
N ASP A 102 1.28 -14.41 3.63
CA ASP A 102 1.77 -14.77 2.31
C ASP A 102 1.27 -13.83 1.21
N VAL A 103 1.35 -12.53 1.49
CA VAL A 103 1.01 -11.46 0.54
C VAL A 103 2.30 -10.71 0.20
N SER A 104 2.53 -10.43 -1.07
CA SER A 104 3.72 -9.70 -1.50
C SER A 104 3.72 -8.28 -0.94
N PHE A 105 4.91 -7.80 -0.59
CA PHE A 105 5.10 -6.47 -0.01
C PHE A 105 6.19 -5.72 -0.76
N CYS A 106 5.93 -4.45 -1.07
CA CYS A 106 6.89 -3.59 -1.74
C CYS A 106 6.97 -2.24 -1.03
N PHE A 107 8.18 -1.87 -0.58
CA PHE A 107 8.46 -0.53 -0.07
C PHE A 107 9.06 0.27 -1.23
N HIS A 108 8.24 1.08 -1.91
CA HIS A 108 8.66 1.69 -3.17
C HIS A 108 9.32 3.05 -3.02
N GLN A 109 9.05 3.78 -1.94
CA GLN A 109 9.75 5.04 -1.67
C GLN A 109 9.65 5.42 -0.19
N THR A 110 10.66 6.14 0.30
CA THR A 110 10.71 6.55 1.70
C THR A 110 9.80 7.72 2.02
N GLY A 111 9.46 8.54 1.02
CA GLY A 111 8.90 9.85 1.24
C GLY A 111 10.01 10.84 1.62
N ALA A 112 9.63 12.12 1.76
CA ALA A 112 10.58 13.19 2.06
C ALA A 112 11.00 13.21 3.54
N ARG A 113 10.20 12.63 4.44
CA ARG A 113 10.43 12.66 5.89
C ARG A 113 10.23 11.27 6.46
N LEU A 114 11.34 10.60 6.74
CA LEU A 114 11.30 9.24 7.29
C LEU A 114 11.80 9.25 8.73
N LEU A 115 10.97 8.76 9.65
CA LEU A 115 11.37 8.59 11.04
C LEU A 115 11.83 7.15 11.25
N LYS A 116 13.08 6.99 11.66
CA LYS A 116 13.67 5.66 11.87
C LYS A 116 14.56 5.69 13.10
N ASP A 117 14.29 4.79 14.03
CA ASP A 117 15.07 4.65 15.27
C ASP A 117 15.16 5.98 16.04
N GLY A 118 14.05 6.71 16.10
CA GLY A 118 13.98 7.98 16.81
C GLY A 118 14.62 9.16 16.09
N ARG A 119 15.09 8.97 14.88
CA ARG A 119 15.76 10.01 14.10
C ARG A 119 14.96 10.34 12.84
N LEU A 120 14.76 11.63 12.57
CA LEU A 120 14.07 12.09 11.39
C LEU A 120 15.07 12.34 10.25
N TYR A 121 14.88 11.60 9.16
CA TYR A 121 15.68 11.76 7.95
C TYR A 121 14.89 12.55 6.93
N ARG A 122 15.54 13.57 6.33
CA ARG A 122 14.98 14.31 5.22
C ARG A 122 15.64 13.80 3.95
N ILE A 123 14.83 13.24 3.06
CA ILE A 123 15.35 12.55 1.88
C ILE A 123 14.83 13.24 0.63
N ARG A 124 15.77 13.69 -0.21
CA ARG A 124 15.42 14.37 -1.45
C ARG A 124 14.69 13.41 -2.39
N ARG A 125 13.80 13.97 -3.20
CA ARG A 125 12.95 13.19 -4.11
C ARG A 125 13.76 12.18 -4.94
N GLN A 126 14.90 12.59 -5.50
CA GLN A 126 15.70 11.72 -6.35
C GLN A 126 16.30 10.52 -5.62
N PHE A 127 16.33 10.52 -4.29
CA PHE A 127 16.89 9.43 -3.50
C PHE A 127 15.85 8.56 -2.80
N GLN A 128 14.57 8.92 -2.85
CA GLN A 128 13.54 8.23 -2.09
C GLN A 128 13.35 6.79 -2.54
N HIS A 129 13.34 6.53 -3.84
CA HIS A 129 13.25 5.16 -4.37
C HIS A 129 14.48 4.34 -4.01
N MET A 130 15.67 4.91 -4.19
CA MET A 130 16.91 4.20 -3.93
C MET A 130 17.05 3.82 -2.46
N GLN A 131 16.67 4.72 -1.55
CA GLN A 131 16.76 4.43 -0.13
C GLN A 131 15.77 3.34 0.28
N ALA A 132 14.59 3.33 -0.29
CA ALA A 132 13.63 2.26 -0.04
C ALA A 132 14.17 0.91 -0.51
N ARG A 133 14.79 0.86 -1.69
CA ARG A 133 15.43 -0.36 -2.19
C ARG A 133 16.55 -0.83 -1.28
N LYS A 134 17.37 0.10 -0.81
CA LYS A 134 18.48 -0.23 0.08
C LYS A 134 18.01 -0.85 1.40
N ALA A 135 16.81 -0.53 1.84
CA ALA A 135 16.26 -1.14 3.04
C ALA A 135 16.14 -2.66 2.93
N GLY A 136 15.94 -3.17 1.71
CA GLY A 136 15.95 -4.61 1.46
C GLY A 136 14.85 -5.36 2.18
N ILE A 137 13.68 -4.74 2.36
CA ILE A 137 12.61 -5.34 3.16
C ILE A 137 11.45 -5.86 2.33
N ASP A 138 11.51 -5.78 1.01
CA ASP A 138 10.46 -6.29 0.15
C ASP A 138 10.28 -7.80 0.41
N PHE A 139 9.06 -8.27 0.26
CA PHE A 139 8.74 -9.67 0.44
C PHE A 139 7.91 -10.15 -0.74
N LYS A 140 8.23 -11.35 -1.25
CA LYS A 140 7.50 -11.94 -2.36
C LYS A 140 6.77 -13.19 -1.89
N ALA A 141 5.45 -13.21 -2.08
CA ALA A 141 4.61 -14.34 -1.71
C ALA A 141 4.91 -15.56 -2.57
N GLY A 142 4.67 -16.74 -2.02
CA GLY A 142 4.85 -18.01 -2.72
C GLY A 142 6.30 -18.45 -2.85
N GLY A 143 7.19 -17.75 -2.14
CA GLY A 143 8.63 -18.04 -2.20
C GLY A 143 9.13 -18.95 -1.11
#